data_66b6adab4332db699bbc3253c2a0e5c7
#
_entry.id   66b6adab4332db699bbc3253c2a0e5c7
#
_cell.length_a   1.000
_cell.length_b   1.000
_cell.length_c   1.000
_cell.angle_alpha   90.00
_cell.angle_beta   90.00
_cell.angle_gamma   90.00
#
_symmetry.space_group_name_H-M   'P 1'
#
loop_
_entity.id
_entity.type
_entity.pdbx_description
1 polymer ?
#
loop_
_entity_poly.entity_id
_entity_poly.type
_entity_poly.pdbx_seq_one_letter_code
_entity_poly.pdbx_strand_id
1 'polypeptide(L)'
;RQAICTAPGPQTAKLLEGFRPTLAMAAASTSYAPCLAAMVAFAERPTVEWCAASIQDGPLSFVAEDNARPGHQPALAPSRWILHASASWSAEHIEENPEVFAPLMLEAFGQLPGVQDLDPPVHLRGHRWRFALVEKTTTSAAQVEGTPPVAIAGDWCEGPRIEAAWSSGVRAASAIRKALT
;
A
#
# COMPACT_ATOMS: atom_id res chain seq x y z
N ARG A 1 -31.19 -2.29 4.31
CA ARG A 1 -29.91 -1.76 3.78
C ARG A 1 -28.84 -2.81 4.02
N GLN A 2 -27.92 -3.02 3.08
CA GLN A 2 -26.78 -3.93 3.18
C GLN A 2 -25.48 -3.14 3.00
N ALA A 3 -24.35 -3.72 3.41
CA ALA A 3 -23.04 -3.10 3.28
C ALA A 3 -21.93 -4.15 3.00
N ILE A 4 -20.88 -3.71 2.30
CA ILE A 4 -19.63 -4.45 2.18
C ILE A 4 -18.53 -3.55 2.72
N CYS A 5 -17.78 -4.03 3.71
CA CYS A 5 -16.62 -3.33 4.26
C CYS A 5 -15.37 -3.80 3.54
N THR A 6 -14.62 -2.85 2.93
CA THR A 6 -13.41 -3.13 2.15
C THR A 6 -12.17 -2.42 2.72
N ALA A 7 -12.27 -1.81 3.89
CA ALA A 7 -11.12 -1.24 4.58
C ALA A 7 -10.11 -2.35 4.97
N PRO A 8 -8.84 -2.04 5.19
CA PRO A 8 -7.87 -2.99 5.73
C PRO A 8 -8.40 -3.73 6.97
N GLY A 9 -8.01 -5.01 7.13
CA GLY A 9 -8.55 -5.87 8.19
C GLY A 9 -8.61 -5.24 9.58
N PRO A 10 -7.52 -4.64 10.13
CA PRO A 10 -7.56 -4.01 11.44
C PRO A 10 -8.55 -2.85 11.56
N GLN A 11 -8.73 -2.08 10.48
CA GLN A 11 -9.73 -0.99 10.45
C GLN A 11 -11.14 -1.55 10.34
N THR A 12 -11.34 -2.59 9.52
CA THR A 12 -12.61 -3.31 9.40
C THR A 12 -13.03 -3.94 10.75
N ALA A 13 -12.09 -4.56 11.46
CA ALA A 13 -12.33 -5.12 12.78
C ALA A 13 -12.90 -4.07 13.74
N LYS A 14 -12.23 -2.92 13.83
CA LYS A 14 -12.67 -1.80 14.68
C LYS A 14 -14.05 -1.24 14.28
N LEU A 15 -14.33 -1.17 12.97
CA LEU A 15 -15.63 -0.69 12.48
C LEU A 15 -16.78 -1.65 12.82
N LEU A 16 -16.52 -2.96 12.89
CA LEU A 16 -17.55 -3.99 13.01
C LEU A 16 -17.69 -4.54 14.44
N GLU A 17 -16.75 -4.28 15.34
CA GLU A 17 -16.66 -4.85 16.68
C GLU A 17 -17.96 -4.80 17.47
N GLY A 18 -18.66 -3.67 17.43
CA GLY A 18 -19.88 -3.46 18.21
C GLY A 18 -21.17 -4.09 17.64
N PHE A 19 -21.17 -4.58 16.38
CA PHE A 19 -22.42 -5.05 15.76
C PHE A 19 -22.28 -6.24 14.81
N ARG A 20 -21.05 -6.66 14.45
CA ARG A 20 -20.75 -7.85 13.63
C ARG A 20 -19.50 -8.55 14.16
N PRO A 21 -19.60 -9.19 15.34
CA PRO A 21 -18.43 -9.70 16.05
C PRO A 21 -17.69 -10.81 15.29
N THR A 22 -18.40 -11.65 14.56
CA THR A 22 -17.76 -12.72 13.76
C THR A 22 -16.89 -12.15 12.64
N LEU A 23 -17.43 -11.15 11.92
CA LEU A 23 -16.67 -10.45 10.87
C LEU A 23 -15.51 -9.64 11.46
N ALA A 24 -15.73 -8.99 12.61
CA ALA A 24 -14.69 -8.26 13.32
C ALA A 24 -13.52 -9.17 13.72
N MET A 25 -13.80 -10.34 14.30
CA MET A 25 -12.78 -11.33 14.65
C MET A 25 -12.01 -11.85 13.43
N ALA A 26 -12.73 -12.15 12.32
CA ALA A 26 -12.11 -12.56 11.07
C ALA A 26 -11.15 -11.49 10.53
N ALA A 27 -11.57 -10.23 10.53
CA ALA A 27 -10.76 -9.10 10.10
C ALA A 27 -9.57 -8.85 11.05
N ALA A 28 -9.74 -8.99 12.35
CA ALA A 28 -8.69 -8.84 13.36
C ALA A 28 -7.58 -9.91 13.25
N SER A 29 -7.86 -11.06 12.61
CA SER A 29 -6.87 -12.14 12.46
C SER A 29 -5.79 -11.87 11.40
N THR A 30 -5.88 -10.76 10.68
CA THR A 30 -4.97 -10.38 9.59
C THR A 30 -3.77 -9.60 10.09
N SER A 31 -2.64 -9.69 9.41
CA SER A 31 -1.47 -8.83 9.64
C SER A 31 -0.95 -8.21 8.36
N TYR A 32 -0.24 -7.10 8.52
CA TYR A 32 0.29 -6.29 7.42
C TYR A 32 1.71 -5.84 7.70
N ALA A 33 2.54 -5.88 6.68
CA ALA A 33 3.77 -5.11 6.66
C ALA A 33 3.45 -3.64 6.33
N PRO A 34 4.06 -2.67 7.02
CA PRO A 34 3.97 -1.27 6.65
C PRO A 34 4.87 -0.95 5.45
N CYS A 35 4.59 0.17 4.80
CA CYS A 35 5.47 0.76 3.80
C CYS A 35 5.52 2.28 3.99
N LEU A 36 6.69 2.81 4.27
CA LEU A 36 6.96 4.23 4.13
C LEU A 36 7.28 4.52 2.67
N ALA A 37 6.73 5.60 2.15
CA ALA A 37 6.94 6.02 0.78
C ALA A 37 7.39 7.47 0.74
N ALA A 38 8.27 7.81 -0.20
CA ALA A 38 8.61 9.20 -0.51
C ALA A 38 8.28 9.51 -1.97
N MET A 39 7.60 10.62 -2.18
CA MET A 39 7.33 11.20 -3.48
C MET A 39 8.31 12.33 -3.70
N VAL A 40 9.13 12.20 -4.72
CA VAL A 40 10.22 13.13 -5.01
C VAL A 40 10.03 13.71 -6.40
N ALA A 41 10.30 15.00 -6.56
CA ALA A 41 10.40 15.61 -7.88
C ALA A 41 11.70 16.42 -7.99
N PHE A 42 12.38 16.28 -9.14
CA PHE A 42 13.58 17.04 -9.49
C PHE A 42 13.28 17.94 -10.68
N ALA A 43 13.89 19.14 -10.72
CA ALA A 43 13.77 20.03 -11.86
C ALA A 43 14.25 19.36 -13.15
N GLU A 44 15.40 18.70 -13.09
CA GLU A 44 15.98 17.88 -14.15
C GLU A 44 15.92 16.41 -13.76
N ARG A 45 15.91 15.50 -14.74
CA ARG A 45 15.97 14.07 -14.49
C ARG A 45 17.35 13.69 -13.93
N PRO A 46 17.42 13.01 -12.76
CA PRO A 46 18.70 12.47 -12.29
C PRO A 46 19.38 11.60 -13.33
N THR A 47 20.71 11.66 -13.38
CA THR A 47 21.48 10.79 -14.26
C THR A 47 21.41 9.35 -13.76
N VAL A 48 20.60 8.55 -14.43
CA VAL A 48 20.40 7.13 -14.13
C VAL A 48 19.90 6.40 -15.39
N GLU A 49 20.44 5.19 -15.65
CA GLU A 49 20.15 4.43 -16.87
C GLU A 49 18.81 3.66 -16.81
N TRP A 50 18.26 3.47 -15.61
CA TRP A 50 17.01 2.75 -15.38
C TRP A 50 15.87 3.70 -14.96
N CYS A 51 14.63 3.30 -15.17
CA CYS A 51 13.44 4.02 -14.74
C CYS A 51 12.72 3.37 -13.55
N ALA A 52 13.12 2.15 -13.18
CA ALA A 52 12.66 1.46 -11.99
C ALA A 52 13.68 0.42 -11.54
N ALA A 53 13.75 0.18 -10.23
CA ALA A 53 14.63 -0.84 -9.65
C ALA A 53 13.99 -1.47 -8.41
N SER A 54 14.16 -2.79 -8.25
CA SER A 54 13.93 -3.52 -7.01
C SER A 54 15.25 -3.65 -6.26
N ILE A 55 15.22 -3.33 -4.97
CA ILE A 55 16.39 -3.30 -4.09
C ILE A 55 16.23 -4.41 -3.04
N GLN A 56 17.26 -5.23 -2.88
CA GLN A 56 17.22 -6.37 -1.94
C GLN A 56 17.65 -5.96 -0.52
N ASP A 57 18.60 -5.05 -0.40
CA ASP A 57 19.21 -4.67 0.86
C ASP A 57 19.10 -3.15 1.10
N GLY A 58 18.99 -2.77 2.38
CA GLY A 58 18.99 -1.37 2.81
C GLY A 58 17.59 -0.79 3.08
N PRO A 59 17.51 0.54 3.19
CA PRO A 59 16.28 1.24 3.53
C PRO A 59 15.17 1.15 2.48
N LEU A 60 15.54 1.08 1.20
CA LEU A 60 14.60 1.03 0.08
C LEU A 60 14.38 -0.41 -0.40
N SER A 61 13.17 -0.69 -0.88
CA SER A 61 12.83 -1.96 -1.55
C SER A 61 12.49 -1.78 -3.03
N PHE A 62 11.97 -0.62 -3.39
CA PHE A 62 11.57 -0.32 -4.77
C PHE A 62 11.62 1.18 -5.04
N VAL A 63 12.05 1.52 -6.23
CA VAL A 63 12.03 2.90 -6.74
C VAL A 63 11.52 2.90 -8.18
N ALA A 64 10.78 3.94 -8.57
CA ALA A 64 10.31 4.08 -9.93
C ALA A 64 10.12 5.55 -10.34
N GLU A 65 10.44 5.84 -11.58
CA GLU A 65 10.13 7.11 -12.23
C GLU A 65 8.68 7.13 -12.71
N ASP A 66 7.86 8.02 -12.16
CA ASP A 66 6.45 8.15 -12.51
C ASP A 66 6.24 8.59 -13.96
N ASN A 67 7.13 9.44 -14.48
CA ASN A 67 7.09 9.92 -15.86
C ASN A 67 7.31 8.80 -16.89
N ALA A 68 7.97 7.70 -16.52
CA ALA A 68 8.26 6.58 -17.40
C ALA A 68 7.08 5.61 -17.57
N ARG A 69 5.96 5.81 -16.84
CA ARG A 69 4.78 4.95 -16.95
C ARG A 69 4.09 5.11 -18.30
N PRO A 70 3.53 4.03 -18.87
CA PRO A 70 2.74 4.10 -20.10
C PRO A 70 1.63 5.14 -19.99
N GLY A 71 1.48 5.99 -21.02
CA GLY A 71 0.47 7.05 -21.06
C GLY A 71 0.87 8.36 -20.37
N HIS A 72 2.01 8.41 -19.69
CA HIS A 72 2.60 9.65 -19.20
C HIS A 72 3.56 10.25 -20.24
N GLN A 73 3.70 11.58 -20.23
CA GLN A 73 4.64 12.27 -21.15
C GLN A 73 5.98 12.42 -20.44
N PRO A 74 7.04 11.66 -20.86
CA PRO A 74 8.33 11.66 -20.17
C PRO A 74 9.06 13.02 -20.22
N ALA A 75 8.77 13.80 -21.26
CA ALA A 75 9.49 15.04 -21.56
C ALA A 75 9.02 16.26 -20.75
N LEU A 76 8.04 16.12 -19.87
CA LEU A 76 7.57 17.23 -19.05
C LEU A 76 8.30 17.22 -17.68
N ALA A 77 9.22 18.15 -17.50
CA ALA A 77 9.75 18.47 -16.18
C ALA A 77 8.61 18.89 -15.22
N PRO A 78 8.68 18.58 -13.93
CA PRO A 78 9.76 17.92 -13.21
C PRO A 78 9.78 16.40 -13.38
N SER A 79 10.96 15.79 -13.21
CA SER A 79 11.10 14.34 -13.11
C SER A 79 10.58 13.87 -11.75
N ARG A 80 9.63 12.94 -11.77
CA ARG A 80 8.92 12.46 -10.56
C ARG A 80 9.26 11.03 -10.25
N TRP A 81 9.62 10.79 -8.99
CA TRP A 81 10.02 9.48 -8.51
C TRP A 81 9.20 9.08 -7.30
N ILE A 82 8.89 7.80 -7.20
CA ILE A 82 8.35 7.17 -6.01
C ILE A 82 9.39 6.25 -5.41
N LEU A 83 9.63 6.38 -4.12
CA LEU A 83 10.53 5.55 -3.35
C LEU A 83 9.70 4.78 -2.34
N HIS A 84 9.85 3.45 -2.29
CA HIS A 84 9.25 2.60 -1.26
C HIS A 84 10.35 2.06 -0.36
N ALA A 85 10.18 2.23 0.94
CA ALA A 85 11.06 1.63 1.93
C ALA A 85 10.83 0.12 2.04
N SER A 86 11.84 -0.61 2.52
CA SER A 86 11.70 -2.00 2.90
C SER A 86 10.74 -2.17 4.08
N ALA A 87 10.14 -3.35 4.22
CA ALA A 87 9.19 -3.62 5.30
C ALA A 87 9.84 -3.48 6.68
N SER A 88 11.07 -3.99 6.85
CA SER A 88 11.82 -3.88 8.10
C SER A 88 12.12 -2.43 8.46
N TRP A 89 12.69 -1.68 7.52
CA TRP A 89 12.98 -0.26 7.75
C TRP A 89 11.71 0.55 8.01
N SER A 90 10.63 0.25 7.27
CA SER A 90 9.33 0.89 7.50
C SER A 90 8.78 0.61 8.90
N ALA A 91 8.94 -0.62 9.42
CA ALA A 91 8.49 -0.98 10.75
C ALA A 91 9.27 -0.24 11.86
N GLU A 92 10.59 -0.07 11.66
CA GLU A 92 11.46 0.67 12.60
C GLU A 92 11.12 2.17 12.67
N HIS A 93 10.77 2.77 11.51
CA HIS A 93 10.53 4.21 11.38
C HIS A 93 9.03 4.58 11.29
N ILE A 94 8.12 3.64 11.56
CA ILE A 94 6.67 3.81 11.31
C ILE A 94 6.04 4.98 12.09
N GLU A 95 6.59 5.32 13.24
CA GLU A 95 6.08 6.42 14.08
C GLU A 95 6.79 7.75 13.83
N GLU A 96 7.85 7.77 13.04
CA GLU A 96 8.57 9.00 12.72
C GLU A 96 7.74 9.95 11.86
N ASN A 97 8.04 11.24 11.96
CA ASN A 97 7.43 12.26 11.13
C ASN A 97 7.88 12.09 9.66
N PRO A 98 6.98 12.22 8.68
CA PRO A 98 7.34 12.23 7.26
C PRO A 98 8.47 13.20 6.87
N GLU A 99 8.60 14.31 7.58
CA GLU A 99 9.70 15.27 7.40
C GLU A 99 11.06 14.73 7.85
N VAL A 100 11.10 13.68 8.67
CA VAL A 100 12.31 13.00 9.12
C VAL A 100 12.67 11.85 8.19
N PHE A 101 11.74 10.93 7.93
CA PHE A 101 12.06 9.73 7.16
C PHE A 101 12.20 9.98 5.65
N ALA A 102 11.50 10.96 5.07
CA ALA A 102 11.59 11.19 3.62
C ALA A 102 12.98 11.66 3.15
N PRO A 103 13.69 12.56 3.87
CA PRO A 103 15.09 12.87 3.57
C PRO A 103 16.03 11.67 3.66
N LEU A 104 15.85 10.78 4.64
CA LEU A 104 16.65 9.55 4.76
C LEU A 104 16.43 8.61 3.58
N MET A 105 15.19 8.49 3.11
CA MET A 105 14.88 7.72 1.91
C MET A 105 15.48 8.35 0.65
N LEU A 106 15.51 9.68 0.55
CA LEU A 106 16.16 10.39 -0.56
C LEU A 106 17.69 10.19 -0.54
N GLU A 107 18.30 10.24 0.63
CA GLU A 107 19.73 9.94 0.78
C GLU A 107 20.03 8.51 0.31
N ALA A 108 19.24 7.53 0.74
CA ALA A 108 19.38 6.15 0.29
C ALA A 108 19.17 5.99 -1.22
N PHE A 109 18.29 6.78 -1.85
CA PHE A 109 18.13 6.81 -3.31
C PHE A 109 19.40 7.30 -4.00
N GLY A 110 20.02 8.36 -3.50
CA GLY A 110 21.28 8.89 -4.04
C GLY A 110 22.46 7.93 -3.93
N GLN A 111 22.39 6.94 -3.03
CA GLN A 111 23.43 5.92 -2.86
C GLN A 111 23.22 4.68 -3.76
N LEU A 112 22.11 4.60 -4.50
CA LEU A 112 21.85 3.46 -5.38
C LEU A 112 22.83 3.41 -6.56
N PRO A 113 23.25 2.21 -6.98
CA PRO A 113 24.13 2.05 -8.11
C PRO A 113 23.57 2.72 -9.37
N GLY A 114 24.39 3.54 -10.01
CA GLY A 114 24.05 4.25 -11.24
C GLY A 114 23.32 5.57 -11.05
N VAL A 115 22.94 5.96 -9.82
CA VAL A 115 22.45 7.31 -9.54
C VAL A 115 23.63 8.24 -9.36
N GLN A 116 23.69 9.32 -10.13
CA GLN A 116 24.76 10.33 -10.11
C GLN A 116 24.14 11.72 -10.14
N ASP A 117 24.87 12.70 -9.63
CA ASP A 117 24.56 14.12 -9.71
C ASP A 117 23.11 14.43 -9.28
N LEU A 118 22.73 13.97 -8.07
CA LEU A 118 21.41 14.17 -7.53
C LEU A 118 21.24 15.63 -7.04
N ASP A 119 20.58 16.43 -7.83
CA ASP A 119 20.25 17.79 -7.45
C ASP A 119 19.25 17.82 -6.27
N PRO A 120 19.21 18.93 -5.51
CA PRO A 120 18.16 19.11 -4.50
C PRO A 120 16.77 18.96 -5.11
N PRO A 121 15.87 18.22 -4.49
CA PRO A 121 14.51 18.04 -5.03
C PRO A 121 13.71 19.35 -4.96
N VAL A 122 12.90 19.61 -5.98
CA VAL A 122 11.93 20.70 -5.97
C VAL A 122 10.66 20.33 -5.17
N HIS A 123 10.47 19.04 -4.91
CA HIS A 123 9.42 18.53 -4.04
C HIS A 123 9.87 17.23 -3.36
N LEU A 124 9.61 17.13 -2.07
CA LEU A 124 9.84 15.92 -1.27
C LEU A 124 8.70 15.78 -0.26
N ARG A 125 7.99 14.66 -0.30
CA ARG A 125 6.90 14.38 0.63
C ARG A 125 6.88 12.92 1.03
N GLY A 126 6.95 12.64 2.34
CA GLY A 126 6.77 11.33 2.91
C GLY A 126 5.29 10.95 3.07
N HIS A 127 4.98 9.67 2.92
CA HIS A 127 3.68 9.08 3.22
C HIS A 127 3.84 7.75 3.96
N ARG A 128 2.92 7.47 4.87
CA ARG A 128 2.94 6.28 5.72
C ARG A 128 1.76 5.37 5.39
N TRP A 129 2.07 4.20 4.85
CA TRP A 129 1.11 3.12 4.65
C TRP A 129 1.25 2.10 5.77
N ARG A 130 0.42 2.19 6.83
CA ARG A 130 0.48 1.24 7.96
C ARG A 130 0.03 -0.15 7.57
N PHE A 131 -0.89 -0.26 6.64
CA PHE A 131 -1.47 -1.51 6.15
C PHE A 131 -1.18 -1.64 4.67
N ALA A 132 0.11 -1.76 4.32
CA ALA A 132 0.55 -1.72 2.93
C ALA A 132 0.50 -3.07 2.24
N LEU A 133 1.06 -4.09 2.85
CA LEU A 133 1.14 -5.42 2.27
C LEU A 133 0.59 -6.46 3.25
N VAL A 134 -0.39 -7.23 2.82
CA VAL A 134 -0.95 -8.32 3.62
C VAL A 134 0.10 -9.41 3.80
N GLU A 135 0.46 -9.72 5.04
CA GLU A 135 1.34 -10.84 5.40
C GLU A 135 0.55 -12.08 5.80
N LYS A 136 -0.58 -11.84 6.51
CA LYS A 136 -1.47 -12.91 6.94
C LYS A 136 -2.90 -12.57 6.55
N THR A 137 -3.49 -13.44 5.74
CA THR A 137 -4.90 -13.35 5.35
C THR A 137 -5.81 -13.89 6.44
N THR A 138 -7.10 -13.50 6.41
CA THR A 138 -8.12 -14.20 7.17
C THR A 138 -8.30 -15.62 6.64
N THR A 139 -8.69 -16.55 7.52
CA THR A 139 -8.91 -17.96 7.16
C THR A 139 -10.26 -18.19 6.47
N SER A 140 -11.08 -17.17 6.34
CA SER A 140 -12.44 -17.31 5.85
C SER A 140 -12.69 -16.45 4.62
N ALA A 141 -13.00 -17.11 3.49
CA ALA A 141 -13.49 -16.45 2.30
C ALA A 141 -14.85 -15.77 2.57
N ALA A 142 -15.07 -14.60 1.95
CA ALA A 142 -16.30 -13.78 1.95
C ALA A 142 -17.34 -14.14 3.02
N GLN A 143 -17.18 -13.61 4.20
CA GLN A 143 -18.15 -13.80 5.30
C GLN A 143 -19.27 -12.77 5.20
N VAL A 144 -20.49 -13.23 5.42
CA VAL A 144 -21.68 -12.40 5.56
C VAL A 144 -22.29 -12.67 6.91
N GLU A 145 -22.69 -11.63 7.61
CA GLU A 145 -23.29 -11.73 8.93
C GLU A 145 -24.52 -10.81 9.08
N GLY A 146 -25.54 -11.33 9.74
CA GLY A 146 -26.67 -10.59 10.30
C GLY A 146 -27.74 -10.13 9.31
N THR A 147 -28.76 -9.49 9.91
CA THR A 147 -29.89 -8.85 9.20
C THR A 147 -30.00 -7.40 9.66
N PRO A 148 -29.79 -6.41 8.80
CA PRO A 148 -29.42 -6.54 7.38
C PRO A 148 -28.01 -7.15 7.19
N PRO A 149 -27.76 -7.83 6.05
CA PRO A 149 -26.50 -8.50 5.81
C PRO A 149 -25.35 -7.51 5.62
N VAL A 150 -24.21 -7.80 6.26
CA VAL A 150 -22.93 -7.12 6.09
C VAL A 150 -21.91 -8.14 5.66
N ALA A 151 -21.08 -7.78 4.68
CA ALA A 151 -19.96 -8.61 4.21
C ALA A 151 -18.62 -7.88 4.35
N ILE A 152 -17.53 -8.65 4.31
CA ILE A 152 -16.15 -8.14 4.25
C ILE A 152 -15.51 -8.58 2.95
N ALA A 153 -14.64 -7.73 2.39
CA ALA A 153 -13.84 -8.03 1.21
C ALA A 153 -12.54 -7.21 1.21
N GLY A 154 -11.56 -7.68 0.49
CA GLY A 154 -10.25 -7.05 0.33
C GLY A 154 -9.21 -8.08 -0.07
N ASP A 155 -8.01 -7.65 -0.41
CA ASP A 155 -6.85 -8.50 -0.65
C ASP A 155 -6.53 -9.39 0.57
N TRP A 156 -6.73 -8.87 1.77
CA TRP A 156 -6.56 -9.58 3.03
C TRP A 156 -7.50 -10.78 3.25
N CYS A 157 -8.49 -10.95 2.38
CA CYS A 157 -9.30 -12.16 2.35
C CYS A 157 -8.63 -13.33 1.61
N GLU A 158 -7.71 -13.06 0.67
CA GLU A 158 -7.19 -14.08 -0.25
C GLU A 158 -5.70 -13.98 -0.56
N GLY A 159 -5.08 -12.82 -0.36
CA GLY A 159 -3.65 -12.59 -0.59
C GLY A 159 -3.35 -11.20 -1.15
N PRO A 160 -2.08 -10.78 -1.06
CA PRO A 160 -1.65 -9.40 -1.37
C PRO A 160 -1.57 -9.15 -2.88
N ARG A 161 -2.70 -9.25 -3.58
CA ARG A 161 -2.80 -9.07 -5.03
C ARG A 161 -4.09 -8.35 -5.41
N ILE A 162 -4.05 -7.58 -6.49
CA ILE A 162 -5.21 -6.86 -7.03
C ILE A 162 -6.33 -7.84 -7.39
N GLU A 163 -6.00 -8.96 -8.01
CA GLU A 163 -6.95 -10.01 -8.38
C GLU A 163 -7.63 -10.64 -7.16
N ALA A 164 -6.90 -10.80 -6.06
CA ALA A 164 -7.45 -11.30 -4.81
C ALA A 164 -8.46 -10.32 -4.21
N ALA A 165 -8.15 -9.03 -4.21
CA ALA A 165 -9.08 -7.99 -3.80
C ALA A 165 -10.37 -8.00 -4.65
N TRP A 166 -10.22 -8.07 -5.98
CA TRP A 166 -11.34 -8.15 -6.91
C TRP A 166 -12.19 -9.41 -6.69
N SER A 167 -11.57 -10.58 -6.62
CA SER A 167 -12.25 -11.87 -6.41
C SER A 167 -13.02 -11.89 -5.10
N SER A 168 -12.42 -11.39 -4.01
CA SER A 168 -13.10 -11.30 -2.72
C SER A 168 -14.32 -10.38 -2.78
N GLY A 169 -14.23 -9.26 -3.49
CA GLY A 169 -15.35 -8.34 -3.73
C GLY A 169 -16.51 -9.00 -4.48
N VAL A 170 -16.23 -9.75 -5.54
CA VAL A 170 -17.24 -10.50 -6.32
C VAL A 170 -17.94 -11.55 -5.44
N ARG A 171 -17.16 -12.27 -4.60
CA ARG A 171 -17.73 -13.24 -3.66
C ARG A 171 -18.62 -12.58 -2.60
N ALA A 172 -18.15 -11.47 -2.02
CA ALA A 172 -18.93 -10.72 -1.02
C ALA A 172 -20.26 -10.23 -1.61
N ALA A 173 -20.25 -9.66 -2.81
CA ALA A 173 -21.47 -9.21 -3.49
C ALA A 173 -22.43 -10.38 -3.77
N SER A 174 -21.91 -11.53 -4.20
CA SER A 174 -22.70 -12.73 -4.44
C SER A 174 -23.33 -13.28 -3.16
N ALA A 175 -22.58 -13.27 -2.05
CA ALA A 175 -23.04 -13.74 -0.75
C ALA A 175 -24.14 -12.79 -0.17
N ILE A 176 -23.97 -11.47 -0.28
CA ILE A 176 -25.02 -10.50 0.09
C ILE A 176 -26.30 -10.76 -0.70
N ARG A 177 -26.19 -10.95 -2.02
CA ARG A 177 -27.35 -11.20 -2.87
C ARG A 177 -28.12 -12.47 -2.46
N LYS A 178 -27.39 -13.56 -2.14
CA LYS A 178 -28.00 -14.80 -1.63
C LYS A 178 -28.68 -14.64 -0.27
N ALA A 179 -28.16 -13.76 0.58
CA ALA A 179 -28.73 -13.50 1.91
C ALA A 179 -30.01 -12.63 1.86
N LEU A 180 -30.35 -12.07 0.70
CA LEU A 180 -31.55 -11.26 0.47
C LEU A 180 -32.69 -12.06 -0.20
N THR A 181 -32.42 -13.25 -0.71
CA THR A 181 -33.39 -14.21 -1.27
C THR A 181 -33.88 -15.19 -0.24
#